data_703eac411b0b4cf436b30d7ef89ca2a4
#
_entry.id   703eac411b0b4cf436b30d7ef89ca2a4
#
_cell.length_a   1.000
_cell.length_b   1.000
_cell.length_c   1.000
_cell.angle_alpha   90.00
_cell.angle_beta   90.00
_cell.angle_gamma   90.00
#
_symmetry.space_group_name_H-M   'P 1'
#
loop_
_entity.id
_entity.type
_entity.pdbx_description
1 polymer ?
#
loop_
_entity_poly.entity_id
_entity_poly.type
_entity_poly.pdbx_seq_one_letter_code
_entity_poly.pdbx_strand_id
1 'polypeptide(L)'
;MIIKAKPLPFFLIKWGSLFLMWFFRRRFNKMVINPVEIKPNHSYILMCNHFGFLDGFFAYYLTFKMIDKQQKLKGLYTMSVKKQMEKNWWLKYCGSFSVEPGRWSIKESLEYAAELMNTPGNILLFFPQAELESQHIRHIDFKEGINEIVNRIKGDCQLIWSSNLLEYFESTKPSTYFNALDCGTNHNFNFDALKQNVNAHHLQSMKKLVRFTKEPGT
;
A
#
# COMPACT_ATOMS: atom_id res chain seq x y z
N MET A 1 11.14 17.38 -14.38
CA MET A 1 11.48 17.63 -12.95
C MET A 1 10.30 17.17 -12.10
N ILE A 2 10.55 16.36 -11.10
CA ILE A 2 9.54 15.83 -10.16
C ILE A 2 9.35 16.80 -8.97
N ILE A 3 8.18 16.71 -8.34
CA ILE A 3 7.92 17.36 -7.05
C ILE A 3 8.35 16.36 -5.98
N LYS A 4 9.47 16.61 -5.30
CA LYS A 4 9.96 15.74 -4.22
C LYS A 4 9.14 15.92 -2.94
N ALA A 5 9.07 14.86 -2.13
CA ALA A 5 8.47 14.90 -0.81
C ALA A 5 9.27 15.84 0.12
N LYS A 6 8.54 16.54 0.99
CA LYS A 6 9.10 17.35 2.09
C LYS A 6 8.31 17.04 3.36
N PRO A 7 8.38 15.79 3.87
CA PRO A 7 7.49 15.36 4.93
C PRO A 7 7.71 16.16 6.20
N LEU A 8 6.62 16.44 6.89
CA LEU A 8 6.66 16.91 8.28
C LEU A 8 7.36 15.86 9.16
N PRO A 9 7.87 16.23 10.34
CA PRO A 9 8.38 15.27 11.31
C PRO A 9 7.40 14.11 11.49
N PHE A 10 7.90 12.88 11.47
CA PHE A 10 7.07 11.67 11.42
C PHE A 10 6.04 11.59 12.56
N PHE A 11 6.37 12.10 13.74
CA PHE A 11 5.43 12.14 14.86
C PHE A 11 4.18 12.99 14.57
N LEU A 12 4.30 14.10 13.81
CA LEU A 12 3.16 14.92 13.41
C LEU A 12 2.28 14.19 12.38
N ILE A 13 2.91 13.50 11.41
CA ILE A 13 2.19 12.65 10.46
C ILE A 13 1.44 11.55 11.21
N LYS A 14 2.08 10.93 12.19
CA LYS A 14 1.47 9.90 13.03
C LYS A 14 0.27 10.43 13.81
N TRP A 15 0.39 11.58 14.48
CA TRP A 15 -0.72 12.21 15.21
C TRP A 15 -1.89 12.55 14.30
N GLY A 16 -1.63 13.19 13.16
CA GLY A 16 -2.65 13.50 12.14
C GLY A 16 -3.32 12.23 11.62
N SER A 17 -2.54 11.18 11.37
CA SER A 17 -3.08 9.88 10.92
C SER A 17 -3.94 9.20 11.98
N LEU A 18 -3.58 9.28 13.25
CA LEU A 18 -4.40 8.75 14.36
C LEU A 18 -5.75 9.46 14.44
N PHE A 19 -5.78 10.79 14.27
CA PHE A 19 -7.01 11.56 14.22
C PHE A 19 -7.90 11.14 13.02
N LEU A 20 -7.31 11.04 11.83
CA LEU A 20 -8.02 10.58 10.64
C LEU A 20 -8.54 9.13 10.81
N MET A 21 -7.72 8.25 11.38
CA MET A 21 -8.14 6.87 11.66
C MET A 21 -9.31 6.82 12.64
N TRP A 22 -9.29 7.63 13.70
CA TRP A 22 -10.42 7.73 14.64
C TRP A 22 -11.69 8.22 13.96
N PHE A 23 -11.59 9.25 13.11
CA PHE A 23 -12.72 9.81 12.36
C PHE A 23 -13.31 8.79 11.38
N PHE A 24 -12.48 8.20 10.53
CA PHE A 24 -12.93 7.26 9.49
C PHE A 24 -13.37 5.91 10.07
N ARG A 25 -12.74 5.45 11.17
CA ARG A 25 -13.09 4.17 11.83
C ARG A 25 -14.58 4.07 12.15
N ARG A 26 -15.22 5.17 12.46
CA ARG A 26 -16.67 5.24 12.79
C ARG A 26 -17.57 4.91 11.60
N ARG A 27 -17.06 4.95 10.38
CA ARG A 27 -17.80 4.62 9.16
C ARG A 27 -17.82 3.11 8.87
N PHE A 28 -17.05 2.33 9.61
CA PHE A 28 -16.93 0.88 9.42
C PHE A 28 -17.53 0.12 10.60
N ASN A 29 -18.19 -0.99 10.30
CA ASN A 29 -18.64 -1.97 11.30
C ASN A 29 -17.41 -2.67 11.93
N LYS A 30 -16.58 -3.31 11.09
CA LYS A 30 -15.34 -3.99 11.50
C LYS A 30 -14.19 -3.57 10.61
N MET A 31 -12.98 -3.59 11.16
CA MET A 31 -11.72 -3.45 10.44
C MET A 31 -10.79 -4.55 10.95
N VAL A 32 -10.70 -5.64 10.18
CA VAL A 32 -9.97 -6.86 10.57
C VAL A 32 -8.66 -6.91 9.82
N ILE A 33 -7.54 -7.05 10.54
CA ILE A 33 -6.21 -7.22 9.93
C ILE A 33 -5.75 -8.66 10.17
N ASN A 34 -5.43 -9.35 9.09
CA ASN A 34 -4.69 -10.61 9.09
C ASN A 34 -3.22 -10.24 8.79
N PRO A 35 -2.38 -10.11 9.84
CA PRO A 35 -1.06 -9.53 9.72
C PRO A 35 -0.03 -10.52 9.18
N VAL A 36 1.12 -9.98 8.76
CA VAL A 36 2.38 -10.71 8.54
C VAL A 36 3.44 -10.26 9.52
N GLU A 37 4.51 -11.02 9.64
CA GLU A 37 5.69 -10.64 10.39
C GLU A 37 6.46 -9.52 9.65
N ILE A 38 6.87 -8.50 10.41
CA ILE A 38 7.59 -7.35 9.88
C ILE A 38 9.07 -7.47 10.25
N LYS A 39 9.92 -7.57 9.25
CA LYS A 39 11.36 -7.77 9.40
C LYS A 39 12.00 -6.53 10.06
N PRO A 40 12.84 -6.69 11.08
CA PRO A 40 13.51 -5.57 11.72
C PRO A 40 14.58 -4.96 10.81
N ASN A 41 14.87 -3.67 11.01
CA ASN A 41 15.92 -2.93 10.31
C ASN A 41 15.79 -2.88 8.78
N HIS A 42 14.59 -3.08 8.25
CA HIS A 42 14.27 -2.94 6.83
C HIS A 42 13.57 -1.61 6.55
N SER A 43 13.56 -1.20 5.30
CA SER A 43 12.53 -0.34 4.74
C SER A 43 11.36 -1.22 4.24
N TYR A 44 10.23 -0.62 3.91
CA TYR A 44 9.03 -1.37 3.59
C TYR A 44 8.34 -0.81 2.36
N ILE A 45 7.91 -1.66 1.44
CA ILE A 45 6.96 -1.31 0.39
C ILE A 45 5.65 -2.00 0.70
N LEU A 46 4.63 -1.23 1.09
CA LEU A 46 3.29 -1.72 1.30
C LEU A 46 2.48 -1.53 0.02
N MET A 47 2.18 -2.63 -0.64
CA MET A 47 1.35 -2.67 -1.84
C MET A 47 -0.08 -3.04 -1.47
N CYS A 48 -1.05 -2.36 -2.09
CA CYS A 48 -2.47 -2.65 -1.91
C CYS A 48 -3.20 -2.62 -3.26
N ASN A 49 -4.32 -3.35 -3.35
CA ASN A 49 -5.27 -3.15 -4.45
C ASN A 49 -5.92 -1.77 -4.38
N HIS A 50 -6.24 -1.21 -5.55
CA HIS A 50 -6.72 0.16 -5.70
C HIS A 50 -8.14 0.18 -6.29
N PHE A 51 -9.13 0.42 -5.43
CA PHE A 51 -10.54 0.34 -5.82
C PHE A 51 -11.40 1.53 -5.38
N GLY A 52 -10.86 2.47 -4.62
CA GLY A 52 -11.66 3.57 -4.14
C GLY A 52 -10.91 4.72 -3.49
N PHE A 53 -11.67 5.77 -3.21
CA PHE A 53 -11.15 6.99 -2.56
C PHE A 53 -10.50 6.71 -1.18
N LEU A 54 -10.97 5.69 -0.47
CA LEU A 54 -10.49 5.37 0.88
C LEU A 54 -9.22 4.52 0.91
N ASP A 55 -8.68 4.11 -0.23
CA ASP A 55 -7.51 3.21 -0.27
C ASP A 55 -6.27 3.83 0.38
N GLY A 56 -6.09 5.14 0.23
CA GLY A 56 -5.07 5.88 0.96
C GLY A 56 -5.24 5.77 2.48
N PHE A 57 -6.49 5.91 2.98
CA PHE A 57 -6.79 5.71 4.39
C PHE A 57 -6.51 4.26 4.84
N PHE A 58 -6.87 3.26 4.04
CA PHE A 58 -6.61 1.85 4.35
C PHE A 58 -5.10 1.56 4.43
N ALA A 59 -4.32 2.08 3.49
CA ALA A 59 -2.87 1.94 3.51
C ALA A 59 -2.24 2.63 4.74
N TYR A 60 -2.71 3.83 5.11
CA TYR A 60 -2.30 4.49 6.36
C TYR A 60 -2.71 3.68 7.59
N TYR A 61 -3.92 3.14 7.62
CA TYR A 61 -4.39 2.30 8.71
C TYR A 61 -3.49 1.07 8.91
N LEU A 62 -3.15 0.36 7.84
CA LEU A 62 -2.24 -0.78 7.87
C LEU A 62 -0.83 -0.36 8.32
N THR A 63 -0.32 0.75 7.83
CA THR A 63 0.98 1.29 8.21
C THR A 63 1.10 1.43 9.73
N PHE A 64 0.13 2.04 10.38
CA PHE A 64 0.21 2.30 11.82
C PHE A 64 -0.30 1.14 12.69
N LYS A 65 -1.24 0.34 12.22
CA LYS A 65 -1.84 -0.75 13.01
C LYS A 65 -1.14 -2.09 12.83
N MET A 66 -0.38 -2.27 11.76
CA MET A 66 0.35 -3.51 11.49
C MET A 66 1.87 -3.28 11.50
N ILE A 67 2.38 -2.34 10.68
CA ILE A 67 3.83 -2.20 10.49
C ILE A 67 4.48 -1.42 11.65
N ASP A 68 4.05 -0.19 11.91
CA ASP A 68 4.63 0.66 12.98
C ASP A 68 4.44 0.08 14.39
N LYS A 69 3.46 -0.81 14.57
CA LYS A 69 3.26 -1.53 15.83
C LYS A 69 4.35 -2.58 16.08
N GLN A 70 4.89 -3.19 15.04
CA GLN A 70 5.94 -4.21 15.13
C GLN A 70 7.34 -3.60 14.98
N GLN A 71 7.50 -2.62 14.07
CA GLN A 71 8.77 -1.96 13.78
C GLN A 71 8.57 -0.44 13.68
N LYS A 72 9.33 0.34 14.44
CA LYS A 72 9.22 1.82 14.44
C LYS A 72 9.56 2.39 13.07
N LEU A 73 8.62 3.11 12.49
CA LEU A 73 8.81 3.82 11.24
C LEU A 73 9.46 5.20 11.48
N LYS A 74 10.21 5.66 10.47
CA LYS A 74 10.90 6.97 10.44
C LYS A 74 10.32 7.91 9.41
N GLY A 75 9.84 7.38 8.29
CA GLY A 75 9.27 8.15 7.19
C GLY A 75 8.18 7.38 6.46
N LEU A 76 7.17 8.11 5.99
CA LEU A 76 6.07 7.57 5.20
C LEU A 76 6.00 8.33 3.89
N TYR A 77 5.97 7.59 2.79
CA TYR A 77 6.00 8.13 1.43
C TYR A 77 4.92 7.51 0.56
N THR A 78 4.42 8.27 -0.40
CA THR A 78 3.47 7.77 -1.41
C THR A 78 3.68 8.46 -2.74
N MET A 79 3.43 7.76 -3.83
CA MET A 79 3.45 8.32 -5.18
C MET A 79 2.09 8.91 -5.51
N SER A 80 2.08 10.13 -6.01
CA SER A 80 0.86 10.82 -6.44
C SER A 80 1.03 11.41 -7.83
N VAL A 81 -0.03 11.40 -8.63
CA VAL A 81 0.01 12.03 -9.96
C VAL A 81 0.36 13.52 -9.82
N LYS A 82 1.30 14.01 -10.63
CA LYS A 82 1.82 15.37 -10.54
C LYS A 82 0.73 16.43 -10.58
N LYS A 83 -0.24 16.30 -11.49
CA LYS A 83 -1.40 17.18 -11.59
C LYS A 83 -2.20 17.28 -10.29
N GLN A 84 -2.31 16.15 -9.56
CA GLN A 84 -2.98 16.13 -8.25
C GLN A 84 -2.14 16.88 -7.19
N MET A 85 -0.83 16.73 -7.21
CA MET A 85 0.06 17.44 -6.28
C MET A 85 0.13 18.94 -6.55
N GLU A 86 0.05 19.35 -7.81
CA GLU A 86 -0.04 20.77 -8.18
C GLU A 86 -1.33 21.41 -7.64
N LYS A 87 -2.45 20.68 -7.73
CA LYS A 87 -3.74 21.11 -7.16
C LYS A 87 -3.73 21.10 -5.62
N ASN A 88 -3.03 20.14 -5.02
CA ASN A 88 -3.00 19.88 -3.57
C ASN A 88 -1.55 19.98 -3.04
N TRP A 89 -1.00 21.18 -3.07
CA TRP A 89 0.41 21.46 -2.74
C TRP A 89 0.85 20.95 -1.37
N TRP A 90 -0.09 20.75 -0.44
CA TRP A 90 0.16 20.25 0.92
C TRP A 90 0.53 18.76 0.96
N LEU A 91 0.20 17.97 -0.08
CA LEU A 91 0.49 16.53 -0.14
C LEU A 91 1.98 16.23 0.04
N LYS A 92 2.87 17.12 -0.45
CA LYS A 92 4.32 16.94 -0.26
C LYS A 92 4.73 16.90 1.21
N TYR A 93 4.00 17.58 2.09
CA TYR A 93 4.26 17.58 3.53
C TYR A 93 3.72 16.33 4.24
N CYS A 94 2.81 15.60 3.58
CA CYS A 94 2.37 14.28 4.01
C CYS A 94 3.25 13.14 3.47
N GLY A 95 4.39 13.46 2.85
CA GLY A 95 5.31 12.47 2.28
C GLY A 95 5.02 12.07 0.84
N SER A 96 4.09 12.77 0.15
CA SER A 96 3.82 12.50 -1.26
C SER A 96 4.90 13.10 -2.16
N PHE A 97 5.25 12.39 -3.24
CA PHE A 97 6.07 12.88 -4.34
C PHE A 97 5.41 12.55 -5.68
N SER A 98 5.74 13.34 -6.71
CA SER A 98 5.02 13.26 -7.97
C SER A 98 5.50 12.17 -8.90
N VAL A 99 4.55 11.60 -9.66
CA VAL A 99 4.78 10.73 -10.81
C VAL A 99 3.97 11.24 -12.02
N GLU A 100 4.56 11.14 -13.21
CA GLU A 100 3.88 11.42 -14.49
C GLU A 100 3.98 10.19 -15.39
N PRO A 101 2.98 9.30 -15.37
CA PRO A 101 2.96 8.13 -16.26
C PRO A 101 3.08 8.54 -17.74
N GLY A 102 3.84 7.77 -18.52
CA GLY A 102 4.05 8.04 -19.94
C GLY A 102 5.02 9.17 -20.27
N ARG A 103 5.67 9.82 -19.28
CA ARG A 103 6.66 10.85 -19.47
C ARG A 103 8.07 10.40 -19.06
N TRP A 104 9.10 11.02 -19.63
CA TRP A 104 10.51 10.75 -19.26
C TRP A 104 10.80 10.95 -17.77
N SER A 105 10.04 11.83 -17.10
CA SER A 105 10.15 12.09 -15.66
C SER A 105 9.72 10.91 -14.80
N ILE A 106 9.07 9.86 -15.36
CA ILE A 106 8.72 8.67 -14.58
C ILE A 106 9.96 7.98 -14.02
N LYS A 107 11.03 7.89 -14.80
CA LYS A 107 12.29 7.29 -14.37
C LYS A 107 12.85 8.00 -13.13
N GLU A 108 12.87 9.35 -13.15
CA GLU A 108 13.30 10.16 -12.00
C GLU A 108 12.46 9.88 -10.75
N SER A 109 11.14 9.67 -10.91
CA SER A 109 10.24 9.34 -9.80
C SER A 109 10.51 7.96 -9.22
N LEU A 110 10.77 6.96 -10.06
CA LEU A 110 11.06 5.58 -9.63
C LEU A 110 12.45 5.49 -8.98
N GLU A 111 13.45 6.19 -9.50
CA GLU A 111 14.78 6.31 -8.88
C GLU A 111 14.68 6.97 -7.50
N TYR A 112 13.92 8.06 -7.38
CA TYR A 112 13.70 8.73 -6.11
C TYR A 112 12.96 7.82 -5.10
N ALA A 113 11.98 7.03 -5.54
CA ALA A 113 11.32 6.04 -4.69
C ALA A 113 12.32 5.00 -4.15
N ALA A 114 13.18 4.46 -5.01
CA ALA A 114 14.22 3.50 -4.61
C ALA A 114 15.23 4.13 -3.64
N GLU A 115 15.64 5.39 -3.86
CA GLU A 115 16.53 6.13 -2.97
C GLU A 115 15.94 6.24 -1.55
N LEU A 116 14.65 6.57 -1.44
CA LEU A 116 13.94 6.65 -0.15
C LEU A 116 13.94 5.29 0.58
N MET A 117 13.86 4.18 -0.15
CA MET A 117 13.83 2.83 0.41
C MET A 117 15.22 2.29 0.81
N ASN A 118 16.29 3.02 0.57
CA ASN A 118 17.62 2.70 1.14
C ASN A 118 17.74 3.03 2.63
N THR A 119 16.76 3.70 3.21
CA THR A 119 16.77 4.08 4.64
C THR A 119 15.89 3.15 5.44
N PRO A 120 16.42 2.35 6.37
CA PRO A 120 15.63 1.50 7.26
C PRO A 120 14.62 2.31 8.08
N GLY A 121 13.40 1.79 8.17
CA GLY A 121 12.27 2.44 8.83
C GLY A 121 11.45 3.35 7.91
N ASN A 122 11.86 3.58 6.67
CA ASN A 122 11.01 4.24 5.68
C ASN A 122 9.98 3.25 5.12
N ILE A 123 8.78 3.76 4.81
CA ILE A 123 7.73 3.01 4.13
C ILE A 123 7.25 3.75 2.90
N LEU A 124 7.09 3.02 1.80
CA LEU A 124 6.45 3.47 0.57
C LEU A 124 5.08 2.80 0.44
N LEU A 125 4.02 3.59 0.33
CA LEU A 125 2.69 3.12 -0.03
C LEU A 125 2.58 3.08 -1.55
N PHE A 126 2.25 1.92 -2.10
CA PHE A 126 2.27 1.69 -3.53
C PHE A 126 1.02 0.95 -4.01
N PHE A 127 0.43 1.43 -5.10
CA PHE A 127 -0.73 0.82 -5.75
C PHE A 127 -0.31 0.33 -7.15
N PRO A 128 0.03 -0.94 -7.31
CA PRO A 128 0.68 -1.44 -8.53
C PRO A 128 -0.20 -1.40 -9.78
N GLN A 129 -1.52 -1.33 -9.62
CA GLN A 129 -2.49 -1.19 -10.73
C GLN A 129 -2.39 0.18 -11.41
N ALA A 130 -1.96 1.22 -10.67
CA ALA A 130 -1.88 2.62 -11.11
C ALA A 130 -3.24 3.26 -11.53
N GLU A 131 -4.29 2.49 -11.57
CA GLU A 131 -5.66 2.89 -11.91
C GLU A 131 -6.64 2.33 -10.88
N LEU A 132 -7.82 2.99 -10.75
CA LEU A 132 -8.90 2.48 -9.92
C LEU A 132 -9.61 1.35 -10.65
N GLU A 133 -9.73 0.20 -10.00
CA GLU A 133 -10.47 -0.95 -10.52
C GLU A 133 -11.57 -1.36 -9.55
N SER A 134 -12.50 -2.20 -9.98
CA SER A 134 -13.53 -2.73 -9.09
C SER A 134 -12.91 -3.57 -7.97
N GLN A 135 -13.46 -3.49 -6.76
CA GLN A 135 -13.06 -4.40 -5.67
C GLN A 135 -13.39 -5.88 -5.95
N HIS A 136 -14.21 -6.16 -6.96
CA HIS A 136 -14.64 -7.51 -7.34
C HIS A 136 -13.73 -8.16 -8.39
N ILE A 137 -12.67 -7.48 -8.83
CA ILE A 137 -11.70 -8.08 -9.75
C ILE A 137 -11.02 -9.28 -9.07
N ARG A 138 -10.81 -10.31 -9.87
CA ARG A 138 -10.15 -11.55 -9.40
C ARG A 138 -8.68 -11.61 -9.77
N HIS A 139 -8.24 -10.70 -10.61
CA HIS A 139 -6.86 -10.60 -11.08
C HIS A 139 -6.37 -9.16 -10.92
N ILE A 140 -5.25 -9.00 -10.23
CA ILE A 140 -4.57 -7.72 -10.03
C ILE A 140 -3.53 -7.56 -11.14
N ASP A 141 -3.69 -6.55 -11.98
CA ASP A 141 -2.71 -6.21 -13.00
C ASP A 141 -1.61 -5.31 -12.43
N PHE A 142 -0.36 -5.71 -12.61
CA PHE A 142 0.81 -4.98 -12.10
C PHE A 142 1.48 -4.21 -13.24
N LYS A 143 1.58 -2.90 -13.08
CA LYS A 143 2.44 -2.07 -13.93
C LYS A 143 3.92 -2.24 -13.51
N GLU A 144 4.84 -2.04 -14.46
CA GLU A 144 6.29 -2.26 -14.28
C GLU A 144 6.96 -1.38 -13.22
N GLY A 145 6.28 -0.36 -12.70
CA GLY A 145 6.84 0.59 -11.75
C GLY A 145 7.44 -0.06 -10.51
N ILE A 146 6.82 -1.11 -9.96
CA ILE A 146 7.37 -1.81 -8.80
C ILE A 146 8.65 -2.59 -9.14
N ASN A 147 8.72 -3.22 -10.30
CA ASN A 147 9.89 -3.91 -10.80
C ASN A 147 11.08 -2.95 -10.91
N GLU A 148 10.84 -1.78 -11.48
CA GLU A 148 11.84 -0.73 -11.64
C GLU A 148 12.34 -0.16 -10.31
N ILE A 149 11.47 -0.01 -9.31
CA ILE A 149 11.84 0.49 -7.97
C ILE A 149 12.69 -0.56 -7.25
N VAL A 150 12.19 -1.79 -7.13
CA VAL A 150 12.81 -2.84 -6.30
C VAL A 150 14.22 -3.18 -6.78
N ASN A 151 14.43 -3.28 -8.10
CA ASN A 151 15.74 -3.57 -8.68
C ASN A 151 16.79 -2.46 -8.45
N ARG A 152 16.38 -1.26 -8.02
CA ARG A 152 17.28 -0.14 -7.72
C ARG A 152 17.58 0.04 -6.22
N ILE A 153 16.85 -0.66 -5.35
CA ILE A 153 17.05 -0.58 -3.90
C ILE A 153 18.36 -1.28 -3.54
N LYS A 154 19.24 -0.55 -2.83
CA LYS A 154 20.55 -1.06 -2.36
C LYS A 154 20.53 -1.53 -0.91
N GLY A 155 19.60 -0.98 -0.10
CA GLY A 155 19.39 -1.38 1.28
C GLY A 155 18.46 -2.58 1.43
N ASP A 156 18.19 -3.00 2.65
CA ASP A 156 17.25 -4.07 2.95
C ASP A 156 15.80 -3.55 2.91
N CYS A 157 14.98 -4.14 2.06
CA CYS A 157 13.58 -3.74 1.88
C CYS A 157 12.65 -4.95 1.88
N GLN A 158 11.66 -4.96 2.76
CA GLN A 158 10.59 -5.97 2.76
C GLN A 158 9.44 -5.52 1.88
N LEU A 159 8.94 -6.43 1.06
CA LEU A 159 7.78 -6.23 0.20
C LEU A 159 6.56 -6.87 0.85
N ILE A 160 5.51 -6.09 1.02
CA ILE A 160 4.27 -6.53 1.68
C ILE A 160 3.11 -6.20 0.76
N TRP A 161 2.25 -7.18 0.52
CA TRP A 161 0.98 -6.98 -0.15
C TRP A 161 -0.16 -7.00 0.86
N SER A 162 -1.23 -6.25 0.62
CA SER A 162 -2.50 -6.40 1.33
C SER A 162 -3.67 -6.43 0.36
N SER A 163 -4.41 -7.54 0.35
CA SER A 163 -5.72 -7.61 -0.28
C SER A 163 -6.74 -6.96 0.63
N ASN A 164 -7.14 -5.74 0.27
CA ASN A 164 -8.15 -4.96 1.00
C ASN A 164 -9.52 -5.26 0.41
N LEU A 165 -10.39 -5.86 1.20
CA LEU A 165 -11.73 -6.29 0.77
C LEU A 165 -12.78 -5.67 1.68
N LEU A 166 -13.88 -5.22 1.08
CA LEU A 166 -14.94 -4.50 1.75
C LEU A 166 -16.26 -5.21 1.54
N GLU A 167 -16.97 -5.51 2.64
CA GLU A 167 -18.24 -6.23 2.62
C GLU A 167 -19.25 -5.61 3.59
N TYR A 168 -20.49 -5.55 3.20
CA TYR A 168 -21.58 -5.05 4.04
C TYR A 168 -22.21 -6.16 4.87
N PHE A 169 -22.43 -7.34 4.24
CA PHE A 169 -23.23 -8.42 4.78
C PHE A 169 -24.59 -7.89 5.34
N GLU A 170 -24.88 -8.19 6.60
CA GLU A 170 -26.10 -7.76 7.30
C GLU A 170 -26.00 -6.38 7.99
N SER A 171 -24.88 -5.67 7.83
CA SER A 171 -24.66 -4.36 8.45
C SER A 171 -24.85 -3.21 7.46
N THR A 172 -25.42 -2.11 7.94
CA THR A 172 -25.51 -0.84 7.16
C THR A 172 -24.15 -0.15 7.01
N LYS A 173 -23.15 -0.52 7.84
CA LYS A 173 -21.78 -0.06 7.72
C LYS A 173 -20.92 -1.18 7.17
N PRO A 174 -20.02 -0.89 6.21
CA PRO A 174 -19.14 -1.89 5.65
C PRO A 174 -18.15 -2.44 6.70
N SER A 175 -17.75 -3.69 6.51
CA SER A 175 -16.62 -4.31 7.18
C SER A 175 -15.46 -4.38 6.22
N THR A 176 -14.25 -4.05 6.67
CA THR A 176 -13.03 -4.13 5.85
C THR A 176 -12.11 -5.22 6.37
N TYR A 177 -11.63 -6.03 5.45
CA TYR A 177 -10.70 -7.14 5.72
C TYR A 177 -9.40 -6.88 4.99
N PHE A 178 -8.31 -6.80 5.75
CA PHE A 178 -6.96 -6.57 5.28
C PHE A 178 -6.19 -7.89 5.37
N ASN A 179 -5.99 -8.54 4.26
CA ASN A 179 -5.28 -9.81 4.20
C ASN A 179 -3.86 -9.53 3.70
N ALA A 180 -2.92 -9.48 4.64
CA ALA A 180 -1.51 -9.22 4.32
C ALA A 180 -0.81 -10.50 3.84
N LEU A 181 0.17 -10.31 2.95
CA LEU A 181 1.08 -11.32 2.42
C LEU A 181 2.51 -10.79 2.51
N ASP A 182 3.43 -11.54 3.11
CA ASP A 182 4.86 -11.28 2.98
C ASP A 182 5.32 -11.72 1.59
N CYS A 183 5.74 -10.78 0.78
CA CYS A 183 6.25 -11.01 -0.58
C CYS A 183 7.78 -11.16 -0.63
N GLY A 184 8.44 -11.31 0.53
CA GLY A 184 9.88 -11.43 0.65
C GLY A 184 10.61 -10.09 0.68
N THR A 185 11.85 -10.08 0.23
CA THR A 185 12.72 -8.89 0.21
C THR A 185 13.21 -8.58 -1.19
N ASN A 186 13.77 -7.38 -1.38
CA ASN A 186 14.37 -6.98 -2.64
C ASN A 186 15.52 -7.91 -3.09
N HIS A 187 16.22 -8.61 -2.19
CA HIS A 187 17.32 -9.50 -2.52
C HIS A 187 16.89 -10.78 -3.26
N ASN A 188 15.68 -11.25 -2.99
CA ASN A 188 15.11 -12.46 -3.63
C ASN A 188 13.91 -12.09 -4.51
N PHE A 189 13.92 -10.88 -5.05
CA PHE A 189 12.80 -10.36 -5.82
C PHE A 189 12.75 -11.02 -7.21
N ASN A 190 11.54 -11.50 -7.54
CA ASN A 190 11.18 -11.92 -8.89
C ASN A 190 9.80 -11.37 -9.21
N PHE A 191 9.69 -10.55 -10.25
CA PHE A 191 8.48 -9.83 -10.58
C PHE A 191 7.32 -10.74 -10.99
N ASP A 192 7.60 -11.82 -11.75
CA ASP A 192 6.56 -12.75 -12.18
C ASP A 192 6.06 -13.61 -11.01
N ALA A 193 6.96 -14.04 -10.14
CA ALA A 193 6.58 -14.72 -8.90
C ALA A 193 5.76 -13.82 -7.98
N LEU A 194 6.11 -12.53 -7.86
CA LEU A 194 5.32 -11.56 -7.10
C LEU A 194 3.88 -11.48 -7.64
N LYS A 195 3.69 -11.30 -8.96
CA LYS A 195 2.37 -11.23 -9.60
C LYS A 195 1.55 -12.50 -9.34
N GLN A 196 2.16 -13.68 -9.51
CA GLN A 196 1.51 -14.97 -9.29
C GLN A 196 1.07 -15.14 -7.83
N ASN A 197 1.98 -14.89 -6.87
CA ASN A 197 1.71 -15.04 -5.45
C ASN A 197 0.63 -14.07 -4.96
N VAL A 198 0.68 -12.81 -5.40
CA VAL A 198 -0.32 -11.81 -5.06
C VAL A 198 -1.69 -12.19 -5.62
N ASN A 199 -1.77 -12.63 -6.87
CA ASN A 199 -3.04 -13.02 -7.47
C ASN A 199 -3.65 -14.26 -6.83
N ALA A 200 -2.83 -15.27 -6.52
CA ALA A 200 -3.27 -16.45 -5.77
C ALA A 200 -3.80 -16.07 -4.38
N HIS A 201 -3.05 -15.22 -3.65
CA HIS A 201 -3.44 -14.73 -2.33
C HIS A 201 -4.72 -13.88 -2.37
N HIS A 202 -4.85 -12.99 -3.37
CA HIS A 202 -6.02 -12.14 -3.53
C HIS A 202 -7.28 -12.99 -3.77
N LEU A 203 -7.21 -13.94 -4.69
CA LEU A 203 -8.31 -14.87 -4.96
C LEU A 203 -8.68 -15.70 -3.72
N GLN A 204 -7.69 -16.20 -2.98
CA GLN A 204 -7.93 -16.94 -1.74
C GLN A 204 -8.57 -16.04 -0.66
N SER A 205 -8.16 -14.78 -0.58
CA SER A 205 -8.72 -13.79 0.34
C SER A 205 -10.20 -13.50 0.04
N MET A 206 -10.56 -13.40 -1.24
CA MET A 206 -11.96 -13.25 -1.66
C MET A 206 -12.78 -14.49 -1.28
N LYS A 207 -12.27 -15.69 -1.52
CA LYS A 207 -12.95 -16.95 -1.16
C LYS A 207 -13.25 -17.07 0.32
N LYS A 208 -12.38 -16.58 1.20
CA LYS A 208 -12.60 -16.57 2.66
C LYS A 208 -13.77 -15.70 3.11
N LEU A 209 -14.24 -14.76 2.30
CA LEU A 209 -15.37 -13.90 2.62
C LEU A 209 -16.72 -14.47 2.23
N VAL A 210 -16.76 -15.61 1.53
CA VAL A 210 -18.01 -16.31 1.21
C VAL A 210 -18.59 -16.90 2.50
N ARG A 211 -19.65 -16.32 3.04
CA ARG A 211 -20.25 -16.72 4.33
C ARG A 211 -21.37 -17.71 4.21
N PHE A 212 -22.15 -17.63 3.13
CA PHE A 212 -23.42 -18.34 3.01
C PHE A 212 -23.51 -19.26 1.81
N THR A 213 -22.52 -19.24 0.94
CA THR A 213 -22.51 -20.08 -0.25
C THR A 213 -21.37 -21.09 -0.14
N LYS A 214 -21.70 -22.38 -0.23
CA LYS A 214 -20.67 -23.39 -0.50
C LYS A 214 -20.33 -23.33 -1.96
N GLU A 215 -19.04 -23.18 -2.29
CA GLU A 215 -18.62 -23.31 -3.67
C GLU A 215 -18.89 -24.74 -4.17
N PRO A 216 -19.44 -24.90 -5.40
CA PRO A 216 -19.57 -26.24 -5.96
C PRO A 216 -18.20 -26.92 -6.05
N GLY A 217 -18.04 -28.07 -5.45
CA GLY A 217 -16.79 -28.87 -5.54
C GLY A 217 -15.77 -28.71 -4.42
N THR A 218 -16.14 -28.09 -3.26
CA THR A 218 -15.35 -28.15 -2.02
C THR A 218 -15.85 -29.21 -1.06
#